data_992a8045e73f7b30e7102d8cb75c470f
#
_entry.id   992a8045e73f7b30e7102d8cb75c470f
#
_cell.length_a   1.000
_cell.length_b   1.000
_cell.length_c   1.000
_cell.angle_alpha   90.00
_cell.angle_beta   90.00
_cell.angle_gamma   90.00
#
_symmetry.space_group_name_H-M   'P 1'
#
loop_
_entity.id
_entity.type
_entity.pdbx_description
1 polymer ?
#
loop_
_entity_poly.entity_id
_entity_poly.type
_entity_poly.pdbx_seq_one_letter_code
_entity_poly.pdbx_strand_id
1 'polypeptide(L)'
;VEICEYKGKLICAYDVTNINYALNYELKKEWKIAGKNGELICPECGNEVILRINDPQKKVPHFSHKNSSEKCEYSNNDIKESEQHKRGKMILYNYFRQLYPDESISINYRFNNRRRTDLYCEFKDGNKLAIEYQRIALDILEWQERQNAYEDLGVNVIWLLEGNKDKLRDKEKQIEVTFFQQIMLNELEKIAIYFDVENNEFIFAKNMYYRDKYNKDNTYDELFIETYNIDKVIIKSNGKIECDFIEKYNKECSRFLKYHERMCELKEQERLFNLEKMKQDTKLRLEKQRLVLENKRVGSSGILEDNYINKSEPTIQYFKGNIKYKRKIKEAVVGNKESIDSLISYMIHYAGSQDYKVITLIFKYMYLKGSDRALNVYIDIMKKSGFDGDVFEKNMPLRDLKCPYCNGNLVERYGRYGSFVSCSNYPKCKFTFQV
;
A
#
# COMPACT_ATOMS: atom_id res chain seq x y z
N VAL A 1 -12.17 33.61 -2.29
CA VAL A 1 -10.76 34.00 -2.12
C VAL A 1 -10.48 34.04 -0.62
N GLU A 2 -9.35 33.52 -0.18
CA GLU A 2 -9.00 33.46 1.25
C GLU A 2 -8.17 34.68 1.68
N ILE A 3 -7.57 35.41 0.73
CA ILE A 3 -6.68 36.56 0.98
C ILE A 3 -7.27 37.79 0.31
N CYS A 4 -7.16 38.96 0.97
CA CYS A 4 -7.40 40.26 0.35
C CYS A 4 -6.40 41.30 0.87
N GLU A 5 -6.32 42.44 0.19
CA GLU A 5 -5.55 43.60 0.63
C GLU A 5 -6.45 44.50 1.45
N TYR A 6 -5.95 44.95 2.61
CA TYR A 6 -6.57 45.92 3.48
C TYR A 6 -5.51 46.86 4.07
N LYS A 7 -5.68 48.17 3.88
CA LYS A 7 -4.72 49.20 4.34
C LYS A 7 -3.27 48.94 3.89
N GLY A 8 -3.08 48.46 2.65
CA GLY A 8 -1.77 48.12 2.07
C GLY A 8 -1.11 46.86 2.61
N LYS A 9 -1.88 45.99 3.31
CA LYS A 9 -1.39 44.72 3.84
C LYS A 9 -2.29 43.56 3.34
N LEU A 10 -1.67 42.43 3.03
CA LEU A 10 -2.41 41.19 2.78
C LEU A 10 -2.93 40.65 4.11
N ILE A 11 -4.22 40.35 4.15
CA ILE A 11 -4.93 39.75 5.29
C ILE A 11 -5.58 38.45 4.86
N CYS A 12 -5.69 37.48 5.78
CA CYS A 12 -6.30 36.18 5.55
C CYS A 12 -7.68 36.09 6.21
N ALA A 13 -8.68 35.65 5.51
CA ALA A 13 -10.02 35.44 6.06
C ALA A 13 -10.04 34.51 7.29
N TYR A 14 -9.05 33.64 7.42
CA TYR A 14 -8.93 32.72 8.55
C TYR A 14 -8.54 33.37 9.86
N ASP A 15 -7.96 34.60 9.84
CA ASP A 15 -7.61 35.35 11.05
C ASP A 15 -8.84 35.70 11.93
N VAL A 16 -10.05 35.64 11.35
CA VAL A 16 -11.29 35.86 12.13
C VAL A 16 -11.71 34.65 12.97
N THR A 17 -10.97 33.57 12.91
CA THR A 17 -11.22 32.33 13.67
C THR A 17 -9.94 31.81 14.31
N ASN A 18 -10.09 30.85 15.23
CA ASN A 18 -8.97 30.05 15.76
C ASN A 18 -9.16 28.56 15.43
N ILE A 19 -8.24 27.71 15.91
CA ILE A 19 -8.28 26.25 15.72
C ILE A 19 -9.55 25.57 16.21
N ASN A 20 -10.25 26.19 17.19
CA ASN A 20 -11.50 25.70 17.77
C ASN A 20 -12.74 26.38 17.17
N TYR A 21 -12.58 27.04 16.01
CA TYR A 21 -13.65 27.78 15.33
C TYR A 21 -14.22 28.96 16.09
N ALA A 22 -13.60 29.38 17.19
CA ALA A 22 -14.05 30.54 17.94
C ALA A 22 -13.79 31.82 17.13
N LEU A 23 -14.80 32.71 17.09
CA LEU A 23 -14.78 33.92 16.29
C LEU A 23 -14.08 35.08 17.03
N ASN A 24 -13.19 35.76 16.33
CA ASN A 24 -12.74 37.11 16.71
C ASN A 24 -13.80 38.13 16.25
N TYR A 25 -14.68 38.53 17.16
CA TYR A 25 -15.79 39.40 16.84
C TYR A 25 -15.37 40.84 16.49
N GLU A 26 -14.28 41.34 17.06
CA GLU A 26 -13.76 42.68 16.76
C GLU A 26 -13.24 42.73 15.32
N LEU A 27 -12.39 41.77 14.95
CA LEU A 27 -11.84 41.69 13.61
C LEU A 27 -12.94 41.41 12.55
N LYS A 28 -13.89 40.55 12.87
CA LYS A 28 -15.07 40.32 12.03
C LYS A 28 -15.87 41.59 11.78
N LYS A 29 -16.11 42.40 12.82
CA LYS A 29 -16.83 43.68 12.73
C LYS A 29 -16.06 44.67 11.89
N GLU A 30 -14.77 44.84 12.16
CA GLU A 30 -13.89 45.73 11.40
C GLU A 30 -13.93 45.37 9.90
N TRP A 31 -13.67 44.13 9.54
CA TRP A 31 -13.60 43.74 8.13
C TRP A 31 -14.96 43.74 7.43
N LYS A 32 -16.06 43.52 8.15
CA LYS A 32 -17.39 43.71 7.58
C LYS A 32 -17.68 45.17 7.23
N ILE A 33 -17.24 46.11 8.05
CA ILE A 33 -17.35 47.55 7.79
C ILE A 33 -16.44 47.93 6.63
N ALA A 34 -15.16 47.57 6.67
CA ALA A 34 -14.20 47.79 5.58
C ALA A 34 -14.69 47.30 4.23
N GLY A 35 -15.28 46.07 4.22
CA GLY A 35 -15.87 45.55 2.99
C GLY A 35 -17.04 46.32 2.44
N LYS A 36 -17.92 46.89 3.33
CA LYS A 36 -19.00 47.78 2.91
C LYS A 36 -18.46 49.07 2.30
N ASN A 37 -17.40 49.61 2.87
CA ASN A 37 -16.76 50.84 2.43
C ASN A 37 -15.90 50.67 1.16
N GLY A 38 -15.72 49.45 0.63
CA GLY A 38 -14.85 49.22 -0.53
C GLY A 38 -13.35 49.18 -0.23
N GLU A 39 -12.97 49.03 1.05
CA GLU A 39 -11.57 49.06 1.50
C GLU A 39 -10.87 47.70 1.40
N LEU A 40 -11.61 46.63 1.15
CA LEU A 40 -11.07 45.28 0.93
C LEU A 40 -10.94 45.03 -0.55
N ILE A 41 -9.71 44.77 -1.02
CA ILE A 41 -9.39 44.63 -2.42
C ILE A 41 -8.83 43.25 -2.72
N CYS A 42 -9.29 42.60 -3.80
CA CYS A 42 -8.71 41.35 -4.28
C CYS A 42 -7.30 41.62 -4.85
N PRO A 43 -6.25 40.94 -4.36
CA PRO A 43 -4.88 41.21 -4.83
C PRO A 43 -4.63 40.74 -6.26
N GLU A 44 -5.51 39.90 -6.84
CA GLU A 44 -5.34 39.37 -8.20
C GLU A 44 -6.00 40.29 -9.26
N CYS A 45 -7.21 40.76 -9.00
CA CYS A 45 -7.97 41.50 -10.01
C CYS A 45 -8.25 42.96 -9.61
N GLY A 46 -7.84 43.43 -8.43
CA GLY A 46 -8.04 44.79 -7.96
C GLY A 46 -9.49 45.13 -7.59
N ASN A 47 -10.42 44.15 -7.61
CA ASN A 47 -11.83 44.42 -7.37
C ASN A 47 -12.18 44.31 -5.89
N GLU A 48 -13.24 45.06 -5.50
CA GLU A 48 -13.74 45.06 -4.13
C GLU A 48 -14.27 43.69 -3.72
N VAL A 49 -13.90 43.27 -2.50
CA VAL A 49 -14.37 42.04 -1.88
C VAL A 49 -15.04 42.32 -0.53
N ILE A 50 -15.83 41.36 -0.08
CA ILE A 50 -16.49 41.40 1.23
C ILE A 50 -16.27 40.10 1.99
N LEU A 51 -16.11 40.20 3.30
CA LEU A 51 -15.96 39.04 4.18
C LEU A 51 -17.29 38.28 4.27
N ARG A 52 -17.26 37.00 3.90
CA ARG A 52 -18.33 36.04 4.10
C ARG A 52 -17.99 35.12 5.24
N ILE A 53 -18.73 35.22 6.32
CA ILE A 53 -18.61 34.38 7.50
C ILE A 53 -19.97 34.22 8.18
N ASN A 54 -20.38 33.01 8.41
CA ASN A 54 -21.55 32.63 9.20
C ASN A 54 -21.09 31.73 10.33
N ASP A 55 -21.28 30.43 10.16
CA ASP A 55 -20.81 29.37 11.06
C ASP A 55 -19.53 28.76 10.49
N PRO A 56 -18.35 29.00 11.11
CA PRO A 56 -17.06 28.51 10.58
C PRO A 56 -16.98 26.99 10.52
N GLN A 57 -17.77 26.26 11.33
CA GLN A 57 -17.83 24.80 11.29
C GLN A 57 -18.54 24.29 10.04
N LYS A 58 -19.51 25.05 9.50
CA LYS A 58 -20.25 24.67 8.31
C LYS A 58 -19.61 25.15 7.03
N LYS A 59 -19.08 26.37 7.06
CA LYS A 59 -18.42 26.99 5.92
C LYS A 59 -17.28 27.89 6.36
N VAL A 60 -16.09 27.65 5.82
CA VAL A 60 -14.90 28.45 6.17
C VAL A 60 -15.07 29.92 5.78
N PRO A 61 -14.52 30.84 6.59
CA PRO A 61 -14.47 32.27 6.26
C PRO A 61 -13.75 32.47 4.93
N HIS A 62 -14.29 33.39 4.11
CA HIS A 62 -13.68 33.75 2.83
C HIS A 62 -14.11 35.14 2.38
N PHE A 63 -13.35 35.73 1.49
CA PHE A 63 -13.74 36.94 0.79
C PHE A 63 -14.45 36.58 -0.50
N SER A 64 -15.51 37.32 -0.84
CA SER A 64 -16.24 37.19 -2.10
C SER A 64 -16.28 38.51 -2.82
N HIS A 65 -16.12 38.54 -4.14
CA HIS A 65 -16.29 39.78 -4.93
C HIS A 65 -17.69 40.32 -4.74
N LYS A 66 -17.81 41.66 -4.69
CA LYS A 66 -19.10 42.35 -4.62
C LYS A 66 -19.92 42.13 -5.91
N ASN A 67 -19.25 42.22 -7.05
CA ASN A 67 -19.84 42.09 -8.38
C ASN A 67 -19.44 40.72 -8.98
N SER A 68 -20.42 39.89 -9.31
CA SER A 68 -20.20 38.53 -9.83
C SER A 68 -19.83 38.48 -11.31
N SER A 69 -19.78 39.63 -12.00
CA SER A 69 -19.61 39.69 -13.47
C SER A 69 -18.15 39.73 -13.93
N GLU A 70 -17.19 39.87 -13.05
CA GLU A 70 -15.79 40.02 -13.42
C GLU A 70 -15.02 38.70 -13.25
N LYS A 71 -14.32 38.31 -14.32
CA LYS A 71 -13.47 37.13 -14.32
C LYS A 71 -12.20 37.38 -13.51
N CYS A 72 -12.15 36.83 -12.32
CA CYS A 72 -10.93 36.74 -11.52
C CYS A 72 -10.33 35.35 -11.66
N GLU A 73 -9.03 35.23 -11.87
CA GLU A 73 -8.35 33.92 -11.98
C GLU A 73 -8.57 33.06 -10.74
N TYR A 74 -8.67 33.66 -9.56
CA TYR A 74 -9.03 32.95 -8.32
C TYR A 74 -10.45 32.38 -8.32
N SER A 75 -11.38 32.96 -9.06
CA SER A 75 -12.76 32.48 -9.15
C SER A 75 -12.98 31.47 -10.27
N ASN A 76 -12.04 31.37 -11.23
CA ASN A 76 -12.12 30.56 -12.43
C ASN A 76 -11.27 29.27 -12.38
N ASN A 77 -10.50 29.03 -11.31
CA ASN A 77 -9.79 27.77 -11.18
C ASN A 77 -10.80 26.63 -11.06
N ASP A 78 -10.93 25.84 -12.12
CA ASP A 78 -11.86 24.71 -12.29
C ASP A 78 -11.65 23.56 -11.27
N ILE A 79 -10.57 23.57 -10.51
CA ILE A 79 -10.37 22.67 -9.38
C ILE A 79 -11.02 23.33 -8.14
N LYS A 80 -12.33 23.12 -8.02
CA LYS A 80 -13.06 23.52 -6.81
C LYS A 80 -12.52 22.72 -5.61
N GLU A 81 -11.64 23.36 -4.83
CA GLU A 81 -11.27 22.81 -3.53
C GLU A 81 -12.53 22.48 -2.73
N SER A 82 -12.57 21.29 -2.16
CA SER A 82 -13.68 20.91 -1.29
C SER A 82 -13.68 21.73 -0.01
N GLU A 83 -14.84 21.87 0.60
CA GLU A 83 -14.99 22.57 1.88
C GLU A 83 -14.12 21.94 3.00
N GLN A 84 -13.95 20.61 2.96
CA GLN A 84 -13.11 19.88 3.91
C GLN A 84 -11.62 20.25 3.76
N HIS A 85 -11.13 20.36 2.50
CA HIS A 85 -9.76 20.79 2.25
C HIS A 85 -9.52 22.22 2.74
N LYS A 86 -10.45 23.15 2.46
CA LYS A 86 -10.39 24.52 2.97
C LYS A 86 -10.39 24.58 4.50
N ARG A 87 -11.18 23.72 5.13
CA ARG A 87 -11.23 23.61 6.60
C ARG A 87 -9.91 23.12 7.15
N GLY A 88 -9.29 22.10 6.55
CA GLY A 88 -7.96 21.63 6.93
C GLY A 88 -6.92 22.74 6.83
N LYS A 89 -6.89 23.47 5.72
CA LYS A 89 -6.01 24.64 5.56
C LYS A 89 -6.24 25.72 6.63
N MET A 90 -7.50 26.01 6.94
CA MET A 90 -7.83 27.01 7.98
C MET A 90 -7.33 26.59 9.36
N ILE A 91 -7.53 25.33 9.75
CA ILE A 91 -7.07 24.82 11.05
C ILE A 91 -5.55 24.83 11.11
N LEU A 92 -4.87 24.34 10.06
CA LEU A 92 -3.40 24.34 9.97
C LEU A 92 -2.84 25.78 9.99
N TYR A 93 -3.45 26.72 9.26
CA TYR A 93 -3.08 28.13 9.31
C TYR A 93 -3.16 28.69 10.73
N ASN A 94 -4.28 28.49 11.42
CA ASN A 94 -4.47 28.95 12.78
C ASN A 94 -3.52 28.27 13.77
N TYR A 95 -3.21 26.99 13.56
CA TYR A 95 -2.22 26.27 14.35
C TYR A 95 -0.82 26.90 14.22
N PHE A 96 -0.35 27.19 13.00
CA PHE A 96 0.94 27.86 12.81
C PHE A 96 0.93 29.31 13.33
N ARG A 97 -0.17 30.04 13.17
CA ARG A 97 -0.34 31.38 13.74
C ARG A 97 -0.28 31.36 15.26
N GLN A 98 -0.78 30.36 15.91
CA GLN A 98 -0.71 30.17 17.35
C GLN A 98 0.72 29.83 17.81
N LEU A 99 1.42 28.96 17.10
CA LEU A 99 2.80 28.57 17.41
C LEU A 99 3.80 29.72 17.15
N TYR A 100 3.55 30.49 16.09
CA TYR A 100 4.47 31.48 15.55
C TYR A 100 3.75 32.81 15.28
N PRO A 101 3.30 33.51 16.31
CA PRO A 101 2.46 34.72 16.16
C PRO A 101 3.17 35.86 15.44
N ASP A 102 4.50 35.93 15.53
CA ASP A 102 5.33 37.00 14.99
C ASP A 102 5.99 36.69 13.65
N GLU A 103 5.67 35.51 13.07
CA GLU A 103 6.26 35.04 11.82
C GLU A 103 5.32 35.27 10.62
N SER A 104 5.91 35.28 9.43
CA SER A 104 5.15 35.40 8.18
C SER A 104 4.53 34.09 7.79
N ILE A 105 3.20 33.98 7.87
CA ILE A 105 2.44 32.80 7.48
C ILE A 105 1.43 33.17 6.40
N SER A 106 1.53 32.52 5.27
CA SER A 106 0.70 32.76 4.09
C SER A 106 0.00 31.46 3.64
N ILE A 107 -1.23 31.62 3.16
CA ILE A 107 -1.96 30.51 2.51
C ILE A 107 -1.91 30.70 1.00
N ASN A 108 -1.98 29.57 0.28
CA ASN A 108 -1.99 29.59 -1.18
C ASN A 108 -0.82 30.39 -1.78
N TYR A 109 0.36 30.36 -1.13
CA TYR A 109 1.52 31.12 -1.55
C TYR A 109 2.04 30.66 -2.90
N ARG A 110 2.31 31.59 -3.82
CA ARG A 110 2.84 31.31 -5.15
C ARG A 110 4.32 31.70 -5.23
N PHE A 111 5.17 30.72 -5.50
CA PHE A 111 6.60 30.93 -5.71
C PHE A 111 6.90 31.49 -7.11
N ASN A 112 8.12 32.01 -7.32
CA ASN A 112 8.55 32.56 -8.60
C ASN A 112 8.50 31.55 -9.77
N ASN A 113 8.65 30.26 -9.47
CA ASN A 113 8.49 29.15 -10.44
C ASN A 113 7.01 28.82 -10.72
N ARG A 114 6.06 29.67 -10.32
CA ARG A 114 4.60 29.53 -10.43
C ARG A 114 3.99 28.37 -9.61
N ARG A 115 4.79 27.64 -8.84
CA ARG A 115 4.28 26.62 -7.92
C ARG A 115 3.50 27.29 -6.78
N ARG A 116 2.42 26.63 -6.36
CA ARG A 116 1.57 27.11 -5.26
C ARG A 116 1.60 26.07 -4.16
N THR A 117 1.74 26.49 -2.92
CA THR A 117 1.62 25.65 -1.74
C THR A 117 0.38 26.01 -0.93
N ASP A 118 -0.18 25.06 -0.16
CA ASP A 118 -1.33 25.31 0.69
C ASP A 118 -1.01 26.30 1.82
N LEU A 119 0.10 26.09 2.54
CA LEU A 119 0.65 27.05 3.51
C LEU A 119 2.14 27.24 3.27
N TYR A 120 2.59 28.47 3.54
CA TYR A 120 4.00 28.86 3.50
C TYR A 120 4.32 29.68 4.75
N CYS A 121 5.37 29.28 5.45
CA CYS A 121 5.89 29.96 6.62
C CYS A 121 7.33 30.45 6.33
N GLU A 122 7.60 31.70 6.51
CA GLU A 122 8.93 32.29 6.46
C GLU A 122 9.30 32.80 7.84
N PHE A 123 10.37 32.23 8.40
CA PHE A 123 10.77 32.47 9.78
C PHE A 123 11.94 33.44 9.86
N LYS A 124 12.00 34.20 10.94
CA LYS A 124 13.08 35.18 11.23
C LYS A 124 14.47 34.53 11.36
N ASP A 125 14.52 33.24 11.65
CA ASP A 125 15.75 32.43 11.67
C ASP A 125 16.28 32.08 10.28
N GLY A 126 15.57 32.47 9.21
CA GLY A 126 15.90 32.21 7.82
C GLY A 126 15.34 30.89 7.28
N ASN A 127 14.74 30.06 8.12
CA ASN A 127 14.07 28.83 7.67
C ASN A 127 12.80 29.16 6.88
N LYS A 128 12.49 28.30 5.91
CA LYS A 128 11.29 28.37 5.08
C LYS A 128 10.61 27.01 5.11
N LEU A 129 9.30 27.00 5.35
CA LEU A 129 8.52 25.79 5.47
C LEU A 129 7.25 25.87 4.64
N ALA A 130 7.06 24.90 3.75
CA ALA A 130 5.81 24.67 3.03
C ALA A 130 5.04 23.51 3.67
N ILE A 131 3.72 23.65 3.74
CA ILE A 131 2.81 22.57 4.13
C ILE A 131 1.91 22.27 2.94
N GLU A 132 1.96 21.03 2.47
CA GLU A 132 1.08 20.48 1.45
C GLU A 132 0.07 19.56 2.11
N TYR A 133 -1.22 19.92 2.00
CA TYR A 133 -2.31 19.11 2.56
C TYR A 133 -3.04 18.37 1.43
N GLN A 134 -2.77 17.07 1.30
CA GLN A 134 -3.23 16.26 0.17
C GLN A 134 -4.45 15.42 0.53
N ARG A 135 -5.54 15.58 -0.23
CA ARG A 135 -6.75 14.76 -0.13
C ARG A 135 -6.72 13.52 -1.00
N ILE A 136 -6.07 13.65 -2.14
CA ILE A 136 -5.97 12.59 -3.15
C ILE A 136 -4.49 12.22 -3.29
N ALA A 137 -4.23 10.93 -3.42
CA ALA A 137 -2.88 10.46 -3.70
C ALA A 137 -2.36 11.06 -5.00
N LEU A 138 -1.17 11.64 -4.95
CA LEU A 138 -0.47 12.09 -6.12
C LEU A 138 0.19 10.90 -6.83
N ASP A 139 0.44 11.04 -8.12
CA ASP A 139 1.38 10.16 -8.82
C ASP A 139 2.79 10.37 -8.25
N ILE A 140 3.62 9.31 -8.26
CA ILE A 140 4.99 9.37 -7.71
C ILE A 140 5.82 10.42 -8.42
N LEU A 141 5.74 10.48 -9.74
CA LEU A 141 6.53 11.41 -10.54
C LEU A 141 6.10 12.84 -10.23
N GLU A 142 4.79 13.10 -10.14
CA GLU A 142 4.26 14.40 -9.75
C GLU A 142 4.71 14.80 -8.34
N TRP A 143 4.68 13.87 -7.37
CA TRP A 143 5.17 14.14 -6.03
C TRP A 143 6.67 14.46 -6.03
N GLN A 144 7.47 13.66 -6.74
CA GLN A 144 8.92 13.84 -6.81
C GLN A 144 9.30 15.17 -7.48
N GLU A 145 8.60 15.55 -8.55
CA GLU A 145 8.77 16.85 -9.19
C GLU A 145 8.44 18.00 -8.23
N ARG A 146 7.40 17.85 -7.40
CA ARG A 146 7.03 18.86 -6.40
C ARG A 146 8.07 18.93 -5.28
N GLN A 147 8.53 17.78 -4.78
CA GLN A 147 9.55 17.69 -3.74
C GLN A 147 10.84 18.37 -4.20
N ASN A 148 11.36 18.00 -5.37
CA ASN A 148 12.57 18.58 -5.95
C ASN A 148 12.43 20.12 -6.11
N ALA A 149 11.27 20.59 -6.54
CA ALA A 149 11.04 22.02 -6.71
C ALA A 149 11.06 22.81 -5.38
N TYR A 150 10.68 22.22 -4.26
CA TYR A 150 10.84 22.81 -2.92
C TYR A 150 12.31 22.80 -2.49
N GLU A 151 13.03 21.71 -2.73
CA GLU A 151 14.46 21.59 -2.45
C GLU A 151 15.28 22.62 -3.22
N ASP A 152 15.00 22.82 -4.52
CA ASP A 152 15.64 23.85 -5.36
C ASP A 152 15.39 25.28 -4.85
N LEU A 153 14.27 25.53 -4.18
CA LEU A 153 13.93 26.80 -3.55
C LEU A 153 14.51 26.97 -2.14
N GLY A 154 15.17 25.94 -1.60
CA GLY A 154 15.63 25.90 -0.21
C GLY A 154 14.47 25.93 0.81
N VAL A 155 13.33 25.37 0.46
CA VAL A 155 12.13 25.34 1.29
C VAL A 155 11.94 23.93 1.82
N ASN A 156 11.88 23.77 3.14
CA ASN A 156 11.46 22.51 3.75
C ASN A 156 9.98 22.26 3.43
N VAL A 157 9.59 21.04 3.20
CA VAL A 157 8.19 20.71 2.94
C VAL A 157 7.70 19.59 3.86
N ILE A 158 6.49 19.74 4.37
CA ILE A 158 5.77 18.70 5.10
C ILE A 158 4.53 18.35 4.29
N TRP A 159 4.42 17.07 3.97
CA TRP A 159 3.25 16.50 3.31
C TRP A 159 2.29 15.94 4.36
N LEU A 160 1.11 16.52 4.43
CA LEU A 160 0.02 16.04 5.27
C LEU A 160 -1.03 15.36 4.39
N LEU A 161 -1.39 14.15 4.74
CA LEU A 161 -2.43 13.40 4.05
C LEU A 161 -3.77 13.57 4.76
N GLU A 162 -4.87 13.66 4.01
CA GLU A 162 -6.18 13.58 4.63
C GLU A 162 -6.43 12.15 5.12
N GLY A 163 -6.78 12.00 6.38
CA GLY A 163 -7.08 10.68 6.94
C GLY A 163 -7.74 10.76 8.31
N ASN A 164 -8.38 9.68 8.69
CA ASN A 164 -8.85 9.48 10.05
C ASN A 164 -8.37 8.13 10.58
N LYS A 165 -8.34 8.00 11.92
CA LYS A 165 -7.85 6.84 12.63
C LYS A 165 -8.53 5.54 12.24
N ASP A 166 -9.85 5.57 12.01
CA ASP A 166 -10.63 4.39 11.70
C ASP A 166 -10.31 3.83 10.32
N LYS A 167 -10.12 4.72 9.34
CA LYS A 167 -9.69 4.32 7.98
C LYS A 167 -8.29 3.69 7.97
N LEU A 168 -7.38 4.17 8.82
CA LEU A 168 -6.00 3.64 8.87
C LEU A 168 -5.90 2.33 9.67
N ARG A 169 -6.80 2.08 10.61
CA ARG A 169 -6.83 0.84 11.42
C ARG A 169 -7.54 -0.32 10.75
N ASP A 170 -8.37 -0.06 9.76
CA ASP A 170 -9.04 -1.10 9.00
C ASP A 170 -8.03 -1.89 8.16
N LYS A 171 -7.78 -3.15 8.56
CA LYS A 171 -6.81 -4.03 7.88
C LYS A 171 -7.13 -4.28 6.41
N GLU A 172 -8.39 -4.23 6.01
CA GLU A 172 -8.79 -4.36 4.61
C GLU A 172 -8.44 -3.08 3.83
N LYS A 173 -8.43 -1.92 4.48
CA LYS A 173 -8.04 -0.63 3.91
C LYS A 173 -6.55 -0.30 4.07
N GLN A 174 -5.83 -0.95 5.00
CA GLN A 174 -4.36 -0.86 5.05
C GLN A 174 -3.70 -1.38 3.77
N ILE A 175 -4.37 -2.29 3.05
CA ILE A 175 -3.93 -2.76 1.72
C ILE A 175 -4.17 -1.70 0.64
N GLU A 176 -5.12 -0.80 0.86
CA GLU A 176 -5.39 0.38 0.03
C GLU A 176 -4.60 1.63 0.44
N VAL A 177 -3.61 1.51 1.34
CA VAL A 177 -2.60 2.55 1.48
C VAL A 177 -2.04 2.74 0.09
N THR A 178 -2.47 3.79 -0.57
CA THR A 178 -2.12 4.04 -1.97
C THR A 178 -0.62 3.94 -2.11
N PHE A 179 -0.14 3.50 -3.25
CA PHE A 179 1.29 3.36 -3.52
C PHE A 179 2.07 4.63 -3.19
N PHE A 180 1.46 5.79 -3.35
CA PHE A 180 1.97 7.09 -2.93
C PHE A 180 2.17 7.18 -1.40
N GLN A 181 1.22 6.71 -0.61
CA GLN A 181 1.36 6.69 0.85
C GLN A 181 2.51 5.77 1.29
N GLN A 182 2.72 4.66 0.59
CA GLN A 182 3.88 3.78 0.84
C GLN A 182 5.20 4.46 0.51
N ILE A 183 5.24 5.28 -0.53
CA ILE A 183 6.43 6.04 -0.91
C ILE A 183 6.69 7.17 0.08
N MET A 184 5.67 7.93 0.47
CA MET A 184 5.82 8.94 1.53
C MET A 184 6.29 8.33 2.84
N LEU A 185 5.82 7.14 3.22
CA LEU A 185 6.35 6.38 4.35
C LEU A 185 7.85 6.09 4.21
N ASN A 186 8.34 5.92 2.99
CA ASN A 186 9.75 5.63 2.74
C ASN A 186 10.64 6.88 2.71
N GLU A 187 10.19 7.98 2.11
CA GLU A 187 11.01 9.18 1.87
C GLU A 187 11.11 10.10 3.10
N LEU A 188 10.02 10.36 3.80
CA LEU A 188 9.98 11.22 5.00
C LEU A 188 10.46 10.48 6.27
N GLU A 189 11.71 9.98 6.29
CA GLU A 189 12.19 9.08 7.35
C GLU A 189 11.24 7.90 7.62
N LYS A 190 10.44 7.55 6.61
CA LYS A 190 9.44 6.47 6.66
C LYS A 190 8.32 6.75 7.67
N ILE A 191 7.94 8.00 7.81
CA ILE A 191 6.78 8.43 8.61
C ILE A 191 5.77 9.06 7.67
N ALA A 192 4.55 8.54 7.64
CA ALA A 192 3.42 9.21 7.02
C ALA A 192 2.66 10.01 8.09
N ILE A 193 2.26 11.23 7.73
CA ILE A 193 1.56 12.13 8.61
C ILE A 193 0.20 12.40 8.01
N TYR A 194 -0.85 12.07 8.75
CA TYR A 194 -2.22 12.36 8.38
C TYR A 194 -2.78 13.44 9.28
N PHE A 195 -3.70 14.20 8.73
CA PHE A 195 -4.44 15.20 9.50
C PHE A 195 -5.94 14.91 9.42
N ASP A 196 -6.52 14.66 10.59
CA ASP A 196 -7.95 14.50 10.77
C ASP A 196 -8.59 15.85 11.09
N VAL A 197 -9.26 16.41 10.09
CA VAL A 197 -9.89 17.72 10.17
C VAL A 197 -11.10 17.72 11.11
N GLU A 198 -11.77 16.59 11.25
CA GLU A 198 -12.98 16.49 12.09
C GLU A 198 -12.64 16.51 13.60
N ASN A 199 -11.50 15.86 13.94
CA ASN A 199 -11.07 15.75 15.33
C ASN A 199 -9.93 16.69 15.72
N ASN A 200 -9.38 17.46 14.78
CA ASN A 200 -8.18 18.29 14.96
C ASN A 200 -6.99 17.47 15.46
N GLU A 201 -6.73 16.34 14.81
CA GLU A 201 -5.69 15.42 15.24
C GLU A 201 -4.66 15.18 14.12
N PHE A 202 -3.39 15.13 14.51
CA PHE A 202 -2.34 14.52 13.69
C PHE A 202 -2.26 13.04 13.96
N ILE A 203 -2.17 12.26 12.90
CA ILE A 203 -2.00 10.81 12.96
C ILE A 203 -0.67 10.46 12.29
N PHE A 204 0.22 9.86 13.06
CA PHE A 204 1.52 9.41 12.58
C PHE A 204 1.47 7.92 12.32
N ALA A 205 1.99 7.50 11.17
CA ALA A 205 2.06 6.10 10.79
C ALA A 205 3.46 5.76 10.28
N LYS A 206 4.02 4.65 10.78
CA LYS A 206 5.33 4.14 10.37
C LYS A 206 5.30 2.63 10.32
N ASN A 207 5.84 2.06 9.23
CA ASN A 207 5.85 0.63 9.06
C ASN A 207 6.93 -0.04 9.92
N MET A 208 6.57 -1.15 10.58
CA MET A 208 7.49 -2.08 11.21
C MET A 208 7.69 -3.24 10.24
N TYR A 209 8.93 -3.63 10.01
CA TYR A 209 9.27 -4.64 9.04
C TYR A 209 10.27 -5.63 9.61
N TYR A 210 9.99 -6.93 9.41
CA TYR A 210 10.92 -8.01 9.72
C TYR A 210 11.02 -9.00 8.57
N ARG A 211 12.23 -9.40 8.23
CA ARG A 211 12.49 -10.45 7.23
C ARG A 211 13.04 -11.68 7.93
N ASP A 212 12.40 -12.83 7.69
CA ASP A 212 12.79 -14.10 8.27
C ASP A 212 14.21 -14.49 7.84
N LYS A 213 15.10 -14.69 8.81
CA LYS A 213 16.51 -15.07 8.56
C LYS A 213 16.67 -16.49 8.04
N TYR A 214 15.69 -17.36 8.30
CA TYR A 214 15.70 -18.76 7.87
C TYR A 214 14.99 -18.98 6.55
N ASN A 215 13.98 -18.14 6.25
CA ASN A 215 13.28 -18.14 4.98
C ASN A 215 13.10 -16.72 4.47
N LYS A 216 14.03 -16.27 3.63
CA LYS A 216 14.06 -14.89 3.10
C LYS A 216 12.84 -14.50 2.27
N ASP A 217 12.00 -15.45 1.89
CA ASP A 217 10.74 -15.20 1.20
C ASP A 217 9.62 -14.79 2.16
N ASN A 218 9.78 -15.07 3.46
CA ASN A 218 8.83 -14.67 4.48
C ASN A 218 9.21 -13.28 5.02
N THR A 219 8.29 -12.36 4.85
CA THR A 219 8.36 -11.01 5.40
C THR A 219 7.13 -10.75 6.26
N TYR A 220 7.30 -9.97 7.29
CA TYR A 220 6.24 -9.55 8.20
C TYR A 220 6.28 -8.04 8.28
N ASP A 221 5.14 -7.42 8.10
CA ASP A 221 4.98 -5.98 8.19
C ASP A 221 3.73 -5.63 8.98
N GLU A 222 3.82 -4.57 9.75
CA GLU A 222 2.71 -4.03 10.53
C GLU A 222 2.86 -2.51 10.62
N LEU A 223 1.75 -1.80 10.47
CA LEU A 223 1.72 -0.36 10.54
C LEU A 223 1.51 0.08 11.98
N PHE A 224 2.51 0.76 12.55
CA PHE A 224 2.38 1.43 13.85
C PHE A 224 1.71 2.79 13.65
N ILE A 225 0.62 3.04 14.39
CA ILE A 225 -0.19 4.25 14.25
C ILE A 225 -0.40 4.86 15.63
N GLU A 226 -0.09 6.16 15.75
CA GLU A 226 -0.38 6.97 16.93
C GLU A 226 -1.11 8.24 16.54
N THR A 227 -2.01 8.69 17.40
CA THR A 227 -2.83 9.87 17.18
C THR A 227 -2.56 10.90 18.27
N TYR A 228 -2.40 12.15 17.87
CA TYR A 228 -2.12 13.27 18.74
C TYR A 228 -3.08 14.41 18.46
N ASN A 229 -3.69 14.95 19.50
CA ASN A 229 -4.36 16.24 19.37
C ASN A 229 -3.38 17.29 18.87
N ILE A 230 -3.85 18.23 18.04
CA ILE A 230 -3.04 19.26 17.40
C ILE A 230 -2.16 20.04 18.40
N ASP A 231 -2.64 20.25 19.62
CA ASP A 231 -1.93 20.95 20.70
C ASP A 231 -0.72 20.17 21.27
N LYS A 232 -0.61 18.88 20.98
CA LYS A 232 0.44 17.99 21.48
C LYS A 232 1.60 17.81 20.50
N VAL A 233 1.52 18.41 19.34
CA VAL A 233 2.52 18.32 18.29
C VAL A 233 3.11 19.70 18.06
N ILE A 234 4.43 19.81 17.95
CA ILE A 234 5.11 21.06 17.60
C ILE A 234 5.87 20.81 16.29
N ILE A 235 5.49 21.53 15.25
CA ILE A 235 6.20 21.56 13.97
C ILE A 235 7.14 22.75 13.99
N LYS A 236 8.47 22.50 14.02
CA LYS A 236 9.50 23.56 14.06
C LYS A 236 9.71 24.26 12.72
N SER A 237 10.36 25.42 12.74
CA SER A 237 10.72 26.22 11.56
C SER A 237 11.48 25.43 10.48
N ASN A 238 12.30 24.47 10.89
CA ASN A 238 13.06 23.59 9.99
C ASN A 238 12.28 22.31 9.54
N GLY A 239 10.98 22.22 9.82
CA GLY A 239 10.15 21.06 9.49
C GLY A 239 10.26 19.88 10.45
N LYS A 240 11.13 19.95 11.48
CA LYS A 240 11.21 18.88 12.47
C LYS A 240 9.96 18.84 13.34
N ILE A 241 9.43 17.65 13.56
CA ILE A 241 8.23 17.44 14.36
C ILE A 241 8.63 16.94 15.74
N GLU A 242 8.13 17.59 16.77
CA GLU A 242 8.36 17.22 18.17
C GLU A 242 7.07 16.62 18.76
N CYS A 243 7.15 15.35 19.07
CA CYS A 243 6.20 14.55 19.84
C CYS A 243 6.90 13.25 20.27
N ASP A 244 6.26 12.45 21.11
CA ASP A 244 6.83 11.19 21.61
C ASP A 244 6.64 9.98 20.65
N PHE A 245 6.22 10.24 19.40
CA PHE A 245 5.95 9.19 18.41
C PHE A 245 7.14 8.27 18.17
N ILE A 246 8.33 8.82 17.95
CA ILE A 246 9.52 8.03 17.65
C ILE A 246 9.91 7.14 18.83
N GLU A 247 9.77 7.62 20.06
CA GLU A 247 10.04 6.83 21.26
C GLU A 247 9.07 5.64 21.36
N LYS A 248 7.78 5.90 21.20
CA LYS A 248 6.74 4.86 21.19
C LYS A 248 6.94 3.84 20.06
N TYR A 249 7.23 4.35 18.84
CA TYR A 249 7.53 3.50 17.69
C TYR A 249 8.71 2.58 17.97
N ASN A 250 9.83 3.11 18.46
CA ASN A 250 11.03 2.31 18.72
C ASN A 250 10.78 1.21 19.77
N LYS A 251 9.97 1.51 20.78
CA LYS A 251 9.56 0.54 21.79
C LYS A 251 8.72 -0.58 21.19
N GLU A 252 7.73 -0.23 20.37
CA GLU A 252 6.84 -1.23 19.76
C GLU A 252 7.54 -2.00 18.63
N CYS A 253 8.34 -1.34 17.82
CA CYS A 253 9.18 -1.98 16.80
C CYS A 253 10.14 -3.01 17.41
N SER A 254 10.74 -2.69 18.56
CA SER A 254 11.60 -3.65 19.27
C SER A 254 10.84 -4.89 19.76
N ARG A 255 9.58 -4.73 20.18
CA ARG A 255 8.71 -5.86 20.56
C ARG A 255 8.33 -6.71 19.35
N PHE A 256 7.92 -6.03 18.27
CA PHE A 256 7.57 -6.65 16.99
C PHE A 256 8.74 -7.50 16.45
N LEU A 257 9.95 -6.93 16.41
CA LEU A 257 11.14 -7.62 15.94
C LEU A 257 11.47 -8.85 16.77
N LYS A 258 11.49 -8.72 18.11
CA LYS A 258 11.74 -9.85 19.04
C LYS A 258 10.69 -10.95 18.91
N TYR A 259 9.43 -10.59 18.75
CA TYR A 259 8.35 -11.55 18.56
C TYR A 259 8.52 -12.36 17.28
N HIS A 260 8.74 -11.70 16.14
CA HIS A 260 8.89 -12.39 14.87
C HIS A 260 10.19 -13.19 14.79
N GLU A 261 11.29 -12.69 15.35
CA GLU A 261 12.54 -13.42 15.45
C GLU A 261 12.34 -14.75 16.21
N ARG A 262 11.72 -14.69 17.40
CA ARG A 262 11.43 -15.87 18.20
C ARG A 262 10.49 -16.85 17.48
N MET A 263 9.45 -16.35 16.82
CA MET A 263 8.53 -17.20 16.08
C MET A 263 9.19 -17.90 14.90
N CYS A 264 10.09 -17.23 14.20
CA CYS A 264 10.86 -17.82 13.11
C CYS A 264 11.87 -18.86 13.63
N GLU A 265 12.50 -18.63 14.77
CA GLU A 265 13.38 -19.61 15.44
C GLU A 265 12.62 -20.89 15.83
N LEU A 266 11.46 -20.75 16.44
CA LEU A 266 10.63 -21.90 16.81
C LEU A 266 10.19 -22.72 15.59
N LYS A 267 9.76 -22.05 14.51
CA LYS A 267 9.40 -22.72 13.25
C LYS A 267 10.59 -23.45 12.64
N GLU A 268 11.79 -22.88 12.70
CA GLU A 268 12.98 -23.54 12.18
C GLU A 268 13.38 -24.74 13.05
N GLN A 269 13.31 -24.63 14.38
CA GLN A 269 13.53 -25.76 15.28
C GLN A 269 12.55 -26.90 15.01
N GLU A 270 11.26 -26.60 14.84
CA GLU A 270 10.25 -27.59 14.47
C GLU A 270 10.56 -28.24 13.11
N ARG A 271 10.98 -27.44 12.13
CA ARG A 271 11.38 -27.92 10.80
C ARG A 271 12.56 -28.90 10.90
N LEU A 272 13.59 -28.56 11.67
CA LEU A 272 14.77 -29.39 11.88
C LEU A 272 14.42 -30.68 12.60
N PHE A 273 13.60 -30.61 13.65
CA PHE A 273 13.11 -31.78 14.38
C PHE A 273 12.33 -32.74 13.46
N ASN A 274 11.43 -32.22 12.66
CA ASN A 274 10.66 -33.03 11.71
C ASN A 274 11.56 -33.68 10.63
N LEU A 275 12.58 -32.95 10.17
CA LEU A 275 13.57 -33.46 9.22
C LEU A 275 14.38 -34.61 9.82
N GLU A 276 14.80 -34.49 11.08
CA GLU A 276 15.55 -35.51 11.77
C GLU A 276 14.71 -36.77 12.03
N LYS A 277 13.46 -36.59 12.45
CA LYS A 277 12.50 -37.67 12.58
C LYS A 277 12.30 -38.41 11.25
N MET A 278 12.13 -37.70 10.14
CA MET A 278 12.02 -38.32 8.79
C MET A 278 13.27 -39.10 8.41
N LYS A 279 14.47 -38.61 8.75
CA LYS A 279 15.72 -39.34 8.51
C LYS A 279 15.78 -40.66 9.32
N GLN A 280 15.39 -40.61 10.59
CA GLN A 280 15.33 -41.77 11.46
C GLN A 280 14.32 -42.80 10.93
N ASP A 281 13.11 -42.37 10.57
CA ASP A 281 12.08 -43.26 10.01
C ASP A 281 12.55 -43.90 8.69
N THR A 282 13.24 -43.14 7.85
CA THR A 282 13.81 -43.64 6.59
C THR A 282 14.89 -44.69 6.86
N LYS A 283 15.79 -44.43 7.82
CA LYS A 283 16.84 -45.39 8.23
C LYS A 283 16.23 -46.70 8.74
N LEU A 284 15.24 -46.58 9.61
CA LEU A 284 14.55 -47.77 10.17
C LEU A 284 13.81 -48.56 9.07
N ARG A 285 13.21 -47.91 8.07
CA ARG A 285 12.56 -48.55 6.94
C ARG A 285 13.56 -49.29 6.06
N LEU A 286 14.73 -48.71 5.77
CA LEU A 286 15.78 -49.32 5.00
C LEU A 286 16.37 -50.53 5.74
N GLU A 287 16.54 -50.47 7.05
CA GLU A 287 17.02 -51.56 7.88
C GLU A 287 16.04 -52.74 7.90
N LYS A 288 14.75 -52.45 8.03
CA LYS A 288 13.70 -53.49 7.90
C LYS A 288 13.69 -54.13 6.51
N GLN A 289 13.87 -53.36 5.44
CA GLN A 289 13.96 -53.93 4.07
C GLN A 289 15.20 -54.82 3.90
N ARG A 290 16.34 -54.43 4.47
CA ARG A 290 17.58 -55.20 4.46
C ARG A 290 17.39 -56.56 5.18
N LEU A 291 16.79 -56.56 6.36
CA LEU A 291 16.49 -57.80 7.14
C LEU A 291 15.55 -58.72 6.37
N VAL A 292 14.53 -58.18 5.67
CA VAL A 292 13.63 -59.00 4.84
C VAL A 292 14.35 -59.59 3.65
N LEU A 293 15.28 -58.90 3.01
CA LEU A 293 16.11 -59.40 1.92
C LEU A 293 17.12 -60.46 2.40
N GLU A 294 17.74 -60.29 3.58
CA GLU A 294 18.62 -61.27 4.19
C GLU A 294 17.87 -62.54 4.56
N ASN A 295 16.67 -62.44 5.14
CA ASN A 295 15.82 -63.59 5.44
C ASN A 295 15.32 -64.33 4.16
N LYS A 296 15.09 -63.63 3.04
CA LYS A 296 14.78 -64.26 1.75
C LYS A 296 15.97 -64.96 1.13
N ARG A 297 17.21 -64.58 1.44
CA ARG A 297 18.42 -65.30 0.96
C ARG A 297 18.69 -66.60 1.72
N VAL A 298 18.19 -66.71 2.94
CA VAL A 298 18.36 -67.93 3.77
C VAL A 298 17.24 -68.96 3.52
N GLY A 299 16.12 -68.55 2.86
CA GLY A 299 14.96 -69.41 2.61
C GLY A 299 14.65 -69.65 1.15
N SER A 300 15.62 -70.01 0.30
CA SER A 300 15.35 -70.33 -1.10
C SER A 300 15.06 -71.82 -1.25
N SER A 301 13.82 -72.24 -1.04
CA SER A 301 13.19 -73.34 -1.75
C SER A 301 11.68 -73.19 -1.59
N GLY A 302 11.01 -72.94 -2.73
CA GLY A 302 9.60 -73.37 -2.91
C GLY A 302 8.56 -72.26 -2.91
N ILE A 303 7.97 -72.14 -4.10
CA ILE A 303 6.57 -71.76 -4.37
C ILE A 303 6.22 -70.27 -4.47
N LEU A 304 5.90 -69.91 -5.70
CA LEU A 304 5.12 -68.72 -6.15
C LEU A 304 3.72 -68.77 -5.54
N GLU A 305 3.29 -67.70 -4.93
CA GLU A 305 1.90 -67.26 -4.95
C GLU A 305 1.77 -65.75 -4.95
N ASP A 306 0.89 -65.35 -5.85
CA ASP A 306 0.51 -63.99 -6.22
C ASP A 306 -0.24 -63.22 -5.12
N ASN A 307 -0.23 -61.90 -5.32
CA ASN A 307 -1.23 -60.94 -4.87
C ASN A 307 -1.27 -60.53 -3.41
N TYR A 308 -0.79 -59.29 -3.17
CA TYR A 308 -1.64 -58.23 -2.62
C TYR A 308 -0.94 -56.86 -2.82
N ILE A 309 -1.40 -56.15 -3.86
CA ILE A 309 -1.13 -54.71 -4.00
C ILE A 309 -2.03 -54.01 -2.99
N ASN A 310 -1.48 -53.66 -1.83
CA ASN A 310 -2.09 -52.72 -0.94
C ASN A 310 -1.96 -51.33 -1.56
N LYS A 311 -3.03 -50.85 -2.16
CA LYS A 311 -3.26 -49.48 -2.48
C LYS A 311 -3.33 -48.70 -1.15
N SER A 312 -2.19 -48.19 -0.64
CA SER A 312 -2.19 -47.15 0.37
C SER A 312 -2.79 -45.88 -0.24
N GLU A 313 -3.90 -45.44 0.33
CA GLU A 313 -4.54 -44.16 -0.01
C GLU A 313 -3.53 -43.02 0.01
N PRO A 314 -3.58 -42.09 -0.96
CA PRO A 314 -2.69 -40.96 -0.99
C PRO A 314 -3.11 -39.94 0.08
N THR A 315 -2.43 -39.96 1.21
CA THR A 315 -2.56 -38.98 2.28
C THR A 315 -1.96 -37.65 1.84
N ILE A 316 -2.83 -36.66 1.71
CA ILE A 316 -2.66 -35.22 1.97
C ILE A 316 -1.22 -34.65 1.86
N GLN A 317 -0.65 -34.62 0.67
CA GLN A 317 0.53 -33.81 0.33
C GLN A 317 0.23 -32.69 -0.70
N TYR A 318 -1.04 -32.36 -0.90
CA TYR A 318 -1.53 -31.66 -2.09
C TYR A 318 -1.42 -30.15 -2.12
N PHE A 319 -1.20 -29.47 -1.00
CA PHE A 319 -1.26 -28.02 -0.95
C PHE A 319 0.07 -27.30 -1.24
N LYS A 320 1.22 -27.91 -0.99
CA LYS A 320 2.54 -27.24 -1.12
C LYS A 320 3.11 -27.22 -2.55
N GLY A 321 2.76 -28.18 -3.41
CA GLY A 321 3.28 -28.28 -4.77
C GLY A 321 2.80 -27.18 -5.72
N ASN A 322 1.53 -26.80 -5.63
CA ASN A 322 0.92 -25.84 -6.55
C ASN A 322 1.46 -24.41 -6.40
N ILE A 323 1.80 -24.00 -5.17
CA ILE A 323 2.37 -22.66 -4.88
C ILE A 323 3.76 -22.51 -5.50
N LYS A 324 4.57 -23.57 -5.46
CA LYS A 324 5.93 -23.57 -6.02
C LYS A 324 5.93 -23.33 -7.53
N TYR A 325 5.07 -24.03 -8.27
CA TYR A 325 5.00 -23.88 -9.73
C TYR A 325 4.41 -22.53 -10.13
N LYS A 326 3.37 -22.06 -9.44
CA LYS A 326 2.75 -20.77 -9.71
C LYS A 326 3.76 -19.61 -9.67
N ARG A 327 4.59 -19.56 -8.64
CA ARG A 327 5.62 -18.51 -8.49
C ARG A 327 6.61 -18.57 -9.63
N LYS A 328 7.19 -19.75 -9.92
CA LYS A 328 8.15 -19.93 -11.01
C LYS A 328 7.54 -19.60 -12.37
N ILE A 329 6.27 -19.95 -12.61
CA ILE A 329 5.58 -19.60 -13.85
C ILE A 329 5.41 -18.08 -13.97
N LYS A 330 5.00 -17.38 -12.91
CA LYS A 330 4.92 -15.90 -12.92
C LYS A 330 6.28 -15.26 -13.19
N GLU A 331 7.32 -15.70 -12.53
CA GLU A 331 8.69 -15.21 -12.75
C GLU A 331 9.18 -15.50 -14.18
N ALA A 332 8.89 -16.68 -14.72
CA ALA A 332 9.23 -17.03 -16.11
C ALA A 332 8.49 -16.14 -17.11
N VAL A 333 7.20 -15.88 -16.89
CA VAL A 333 6.38 -15.00 -17.75
C VAL A 333 6.91 -13.58 -17.79
N VAL A 334 7.50 -13.07 -16.70
CA VAL A 334 8.16 -11.76 -16.71
C VAL A 334 9.61 -11.81 -17.23
N GLY A 335 10.14 -12.98 -17.58
CA GLY A 335 11.44 -13.14 -18.25
C GLY A 335 12.61 -13.57 -17.36
N ASN A 336 12.33 -14.09 -16.17
CA ASN A 336 13.38 -14.64 -15.30
C ASN A 336 13.95 -15.94 -15.87
N LYS A 337 15.24 -15.92 -16.26
CA LYS A 337 15.92 -17.05 -16.90
C LYS A 337 16.03 -18.28 -15.99
N GLU A 338 16.36 -18.09 -14.70
CA GLU A 338 16.50 -19.21 -13.75
C GLU A 338 15.17 -19.95 -13.57
N SER A 339 14.06 -19.21 -13.55
CA SER A 339 12.71 -19.79 -13.47
C SER A 339 12.34 -20.53 -14.76
N ILE A 340 12.73 -20.02 -15.93
CA ILE A 340 12.55 -20.70 -17.23
C ILE A 340 13.34 -22.01 -17.24
N ASP A 341 14.61 -22.00 -16.91
CA ASP A 341 15.48 -23.20 -16.89
C ASP A 341 14.99 -24.24 -15.89
N SER A 342 14.53 -23.79 -14.73
CA SER A 342 13.91 -24.66 -13.72
C SER A 342 12.61 -25.30 -14.22
N LEU A 343 11.77 -24.57 -14.97
CA LEU A 343 10.54 -25.11 -15.54
C LEU A 343 10.84 -26.09 -16.68
N ILE A 344 11.86 -25.83 -17.52
CA ILE A 344 12.34 -26.78 -18.53
C ILE A 344 12.74 -28.08 -17.86
N SER A 345 13.56 -28.02 -16.82
CA SER A 345 13.98 -29.21 -16.06
C SER A 345 12.80 -29.97 -15.45
N TYR A 346 11.80 -29.26 -14.94
CA TYR A 346 10.58 -29.90 -14.42
C TYR A 346 9.73 -30.55 -15.52
N MET A 347 9.59 -29.90 -16.68
CA MET A 347 8.83 -30.46 -17.81
C MET A 347 9.47 -31.74 -18.31
N ILE A 348 10.78 -31.82 -18.38
CA ILE A 348 11.53 -33.02 -18.76
C ILE A 348 11.36 -34.12 -17.70
N HIS A 349 11.61 -33.79 -16.43
CA HIS A 349 11.62 -34.76 -15.33
C HIS A 349 10.23 -35.34 -15.03
N TYR A 350 9.19 -34.54 -15.15
CA TYR A 350 7.82 -34.87 -14.81
C TYR A 350 6.90 -35.09 -16.04
N ALA A 351 7.48 -35.35 -17.22
CA ALA A 351 6.72 -35.59 -18.44
C ALA A 351 5.61 -36.65 -18.22
N GLY A 352 4.39 -36.26 -18.60
CA GLY A 352 3.22 -37.14 -18.43
C GLY A 352 2.68 -37.30 -17.01
N SER A 353 3.36 -36.78 -15.98
CA SER A 353 2.93 -36.82 -14.58
C SER A 353 1.81 -35.82 -14.27
N GLN A 354 1.26 -35.88 -13.04
CA GLN A 354 0.33 -34.88 -12.56
C GLN A 354 0.97 -33.48 -12.47
N ASP A 355 2.23 -33.38 -12.12
CA ASP A 355 2.95 -32.11 -12.03
C ASP A 355 3.08 -31.43 -13.39
N TYR A 356 3.37 -32.17 -14.44
CA TYR A 356 3.33 -31.71 -15.83
C TYR A 356 1.96 -31.09 -16.18
N LYS A 357 0.87 -31.82 -15.86
CA LYS A 357 -0.50 -31.35 -16.11
C LYS A 357 -0.84 -30.08 -15.33
N VAL A 358 -0.35 -29.95 -14.09
CA VAL A 358 -0.55 -28.75 -13.26
C VAL A 358 0.18 -27.54 -13.84
N ILE A 359 1.44 -27.69 -14.24
CA ILE A 359 2.23 -26.61 -14.87
C ILE A 359 1.53 -26.13 -16.15
N THR A 360 1.18 -27.05 -17.03
CA THR A 360 0.45 -26.75 -18.27
C THR A 360 -0.87 -26.03 -17.99
N LEU A 361 -1.64 -26.47 -17.01
CA LEU A 361 -2.90 -25.86 -16.62
C LEU A 361 -2.74 -24.41 -16.16
N ILE A 362 -1.71 -24.11 -15.37
CA ILE A 362 -1.46 -22.76 -14.87
C ILE A 362 -1.13 -21.81 -16.04
N PHE A 363 -0.31 -22.24 -17.01
CA PHE A 363 -0.02 -21.45 -18.22
C PHE A 363 -1.29 -21.23 -19.06
N LYS A 364 -2.10 -22.27 -19.29
CA LYS A 364 -3.39 -22.18 -19.99
C LYS A 364 -4.32 -21.17 -19.32
N TYR A 365 -4.42 -21.21 -17.99
CA TYR A 365 -5.25 -20.27 -17.25
C TYR A 365 -4.76 -18.83 -17.36
N MET A 366 -3.45 -18.57 -17.24
CA MET A 366 -2.89 -17.23 -17.40
C MET A 366 -3.15 -16.68 -18.81
N TYR A 367 -3.06 -17.51 -19.82
CA TYR A 367 -3.41 -17.13 -21.20
C TYR A 367 -4.89 -16.75 -21.33
N LEU A 368 -5.80 -17.55 -20.77
CA LEU A 368 -7.24 -17.26 -20.77
C LEU A 368 -7.60 -15.95 -20.05
N LYS A 369 -6.79 -15.52 -19.08
CA LYS A 369 -6.93 -14.23 -18.41
C LYS A 369 -6.23 -13.06 -19.14
N GLY A 370 -5.81 -13.26 -20.38
CA GLY A 370 -5.29 -12.20 -21.26
C GLY A 370 -3.76 -12.07 -21.32
N SER A 371 -3.01 -13.06 -20.82
CA SER A 371 -1.55 -13.02 -20.89
C SER A 371 -1.02 -13.74 -22.15
N ASP A 372 -0.94 -13.06 -23.29
CA ASP A 372 -0.31 -13.63 -24.51
C ASP A 372 1.16 -14.02 -24.27
N ARG A 373 1.84 -13.33 -23.35
CA ARG A 373 3.21 -13.66 -22.96
C ARG A 373 3.32 -15.03 -22.29
N ALA A 374 2.29 -15.45 -21.54
CA ALA A 374 2.26 -16.78 -20.94
C ALA A 374 2.28 -17.89 -22.01
N LEU A 375 1.56 -17.71 -23.13
CA LEU A 375 1.58 -18.62 -24.25
C LEU A 375 2.98 -18.72 -24.89
N ASN A 376 3.60 -17.57 -25.16
CA ASN A 376 4.92 -17.54 -25.79
C ASN A 376 6.00 -18.21 -24.92
N VAL A 377 5.97 -17.94 -23.61
CA VAL A 377 6.90 -18.57 -22.64
C VAL A 377 6.64 -20.06 -22.53
N TYR A 378 5.37 -20.49 -22.52
CA TYR A 378 5.03 -21.92 -22.51
C TYR A 378 5.56 -22.63 -23.75
N ILE A 379 5.34 -22.08 -24.96
CA ILE A 379 5.83 -22.65 -26.21
C ILE A 379 7.38 -22.75 -26.18
N ASP A 380 8.07 -21.73 -25.70
CA ASP A 380 9.54 -21.74 -25.61
C ASP A 380 10.05 -22.82 -24.64
N ILE A 381 9.41 -22.95 -23.48
CA ILE A 381 9.71 -24.01 -22.50
C ILE A 381 9.46 -25.39 -23.11
N MET A 382 8.32 -25.60 -23.78
CA MET A 382 7.98 -26.88 -24.41
C MET A 382 8.96 -27.28 -25.48
N LYS A 383 9.31 -26.35 -26.40
CA LYS A 383 10.33 -26.58 -27.45
C LYS A 383 11.69 -26.96 -26.85
N LYS A 384 12.15 -26.21 -25.83
CA LYS A 384 13.42 -26.48 -25.15
C LYS A 384 13.42 -27.76 -24.32
N SER A 385 12.24 -28.24 -23.92
CA SER A 385 12.06 -29.52 -23.22
C SER A 385 11.92 -30.73 -24.17
N GLY A 386 11.92 -30.49 -25.47
CA GLY A 386 11.79 -31.54 -26.49
C GLY A 386 10.33 -32.02 -26.73
N PHE A 387 9.34 -31.21 -26.34
CA PHE A 387 7.93 -31.50 -26.57
C PHE A 387 7.34 -30.59 -27.66
N ASP A 388 6.44 -31.14 -28.47
CA ASP A 388 5.55 -30.36 -29.33
C ASP A 388 4.54 -29.62 -28.43
N GLY A 389 4.60 -28.29 -28.45
CA GLY A 389 3.76 -27.48 -27.59
C GLY A 389 2.29 -27.54 -27.98
N ASP A 390 1.43 -27.88 -27.04
CA ASP A 390 -0.01 -27.62 -27.17
C ASP A 390 -0.23 -26.13 -27.41
N VAL A 391 -0.91 -25.80 -28.50
CA VAL A 391 -1.29 -24.43 -28.80
C VAL A 391 -2.60 -24.11 -28.06
N PHE A 392 -2.58 -23.09 -27.20
CA PHE A 392 -3.79 -22.66 -26.48
C PHE A 392 -4.67 -21.84 -27.42
N GLU A 393 -5.95 -22.16 -27.46
CA GLU A 393 -6.92 -21.37 -28.20
C GLU A 393 -7.40 -20.18 -27.39
N LYS A 394 -7.40 -18.98 -28.00
CA LYS A 394 -7.83 -17.73 -27.33
C LYS A 394 -9.25 -17.78 -26.76
N ASN A 395 -10.11 -18.54 -27.38
CA ASN A 395 -11.53 -18.64 -27.01
C ASN A 395 -11.86 -19.87 -26.15
N MET A 396 -10.86 -20.55 -25.62
CA MET A 396 -11.09 -21.72 -24.77
C MET A 396 -11.71 -21.29 -23.44
N PRO A 397 -12.94 -21.69 -23.11
CA PRO A 397 -13.53 -21.31 -21.84
C PRO A 397 -12.90 -22.08 -20.66
N LEU A 398 -12.93 -21.47 -19.48
CA LEU A 398 -12.40 -22.09 -18.26
C LEU A 398 -13.00 -23.49 -17.99
N ARG A 399 -14.27 -23.70 -18.34
CA ARG A 399 -14.98 -24.98 -18.20
C ARG A 399 -14.37 -26.12 -19.02
N ASP A 400 -13.60 -25.81 -20.05
CA ASP A 400 -12.95 -26.80 -20.91
C ASP A 400 -11.58 -27.26 -20.33
N LEU A 401 -11.08 -26.54 -19.32
CA LEU A 401 -9.92 -26.96 -18.57
C LEU A 401 -10.31 -28.06 -17.60
N LYS A 402 -9.60 -29.20 -17.67
CA LYS A 402 -9.86 -30.33 -16.80
C LYS A 402 -8.97 -30.37 -15.58
N CYS A 403 -9.53 -30.81 -14.49
CA CYS A 403 -8.79 -30.99 -13.24
C CYS A 403 -7.71 -32.08 -13.45
N PRO A 404 -6.43 -31.80 -13.15
CA PRO A 404 -5.35 -32.76 -13.35
C PRO A 404 -5.45 -33.98 -12.46
N TYR A 405 -6.26 -33.93 -11.38
CA TYR A 405 -6.39 -35.01 -10.41
C TYR A 405 -7.57 -35.96 -10.69
N CYS A 406 -8.71 -35.42 -11.12
CA CYS A 406 -9.92 -36.26 -11.31
C CYS A 406 -10.62 -36.05 -12.65
N ASN A 407 -10.02 -35.28 -13.53
CA ASN A 407 -10.57 -34.90 -14.84
C ASN A 407 -11.95 -34.22 -14.82
N GLY A 408 -12.40 -33.75 -13.65
CA GLY A 408 -13.60 -32.92 -13.52
C GLY A 408 -13.39 -31.50 -14.09
N ASN A 409 -14.47 -30.76 -14.28
CA ASN A 409 -14.38 -29.39 -14.78
C ASN A 409 -13.73 -28.46 -13.75
N LEU A 410 -13.14 -27.37 -14.21
CA LEU A 410 -12.64 -26.30 -13.34
C LEU A 410 -13.62 -25.15 -13.30
N VAL A 411 -13.82 -24.59 -12.11
CA VAL A 411 -14.73 -23.47 -11.85
C VAL A 411 -14.01 -22.41 -11.03
N GLU A 412 -14.25 -21.15 -11.37
CA GLU A 412 -13.77 -20.02 -10.58
C GLU A 412 -14.70 -19.80 -9.39
N ARG A 413 -14.13 -19.62 -8.23
CA ARG A 413 -14.85 -19.35 -6.97
C ARG A 413 -14.24 -18.16 -6.27
N TYR A 414 -15.05 -17.51 -5.46
CA TYR A 414 -14.61 -16.38 -4.61
C TYR A 414 -14.50 -16.86 -3.18
N GLY A 415 -13.36 -16.62 -2.57
CA GLY A 415 -13.09 -16.93 -1.16
C GLY A 415 -12.58 -15.74 -0.40
N ARG A 416 -12.28 -15.93 0.89
CA ARG A 416 -11.81 -14.87 1.79
C ARG A 416 -10.56 -14.12 1.29
N TYR A 417 -9.76 -14.75 0.42
CA TYR A 417 -8.51 -14.21 -0.10
C TYR A 417 -8.55 -13.89 -1.61
N GLY A 418 -9.74 -13.66 -2.15
CA GLY A 418 -9.96 -13.35 -3.56
C GLY A 418 -10.46 -14.54 -4.40
N SER A 419 -10.40 -14.39 -5.72
CA SER A 419 -10.82 -15.43 -6.64
C SER A 419 -9.79 -16.57 -6.71
N PHE A 420 -10.29 -17.81 -6.80
CA PHE A 420 -9.48 -19.00 -6.98
C PHE A 420 -10.19 -19.98 -7.90
N VAL A 421 -9.41 -20.83 -8.57
CA VAL A 421 -9.95 -21.90 -9.40
C VAL A 421 -9.98 -23.20 -8.59
N SER A 422 -11.11 -23.91 -8.64
CA SER A 422 -11.28 -25.20 -7.97
C SER A 422 -11.90 -26.24 -8.89
N CYS A 423 -11.75 -27.51 -8.53
CA CYS A 423 -12.45 -28.60 -9.20
C CYS A 423 -13.96 -28.53 -8.93
N SER A 424 -14.79 -28.81 -9.95
CA SER A 424 -16.26 -28.93 -9.80
C SER A 424 -16.67 -30.05 -8.84
N ASN A 425 -15.83 -31.09 -8.69
CA ASN A 425 -16.07 -32.23 -7.82
C ASN A 425 -15.68 -31.97 -6.35
N TYR A 426 -15.43 -30.71 -5.95
CA TYR A 426 -15.23 -30.38 -4.54
C TYR A 426 -16.49 -30.69 -3.72
N PRO A 427 -16.39 -31.30 -2.53
CA PRO A 427 -15.20 -31.58 -1.71
C PRO A 427 -14.50 -32.92 -1.98
N LYS A 428 -15.01 -33.77 -2.85
CA LYS A 428 -14.41 -35.09 -3.18
C LYS A 428 -13.01 -34.91 -3.81
N CYS A 429 -12.86 -33.95 -4.71
CA CYS A 429 -11.57 -33.55 -5.26
C CYS A 429 -11.20 -32.17 -4.69
N LYS A 430 -10.11 -32.10 -3.94
CA LYS A 430 -9.65 -30.87 -3.26
C LYS A 430 -8.69 -30.03 -4.11
N PHE A 431 -8.63 -30.25 -5.43
CA PHE A 431 -7.78 -29.46 -6.30
C PHE A 431 -8.23 -28.01 -6.35
N THR A 432 -7.33 -27.12 -5.98
CA THR A 432 -7.53 -25.66 -6.05
C THR A 432 -6.22 -24.95 -6.40
N PHE A 433 -6.28 -23.84 -7.10
CA PHE A 433 -5.16 -22.91 -7.21
C PHE A 433 -5.64 -21.46 -7.27
N GLN A 434 -4.88 -20.56 -6.66
CA GLN A 434 -5.07 -19.12 -6.75
C GLN A 434 -4.22 -18.56 -7.88
N VAL A 435 -4.72 -17.57 -8.59
CA VAL A 435 -4.01 -16.90 -9.69
C VAL A 435 -3.48 -15.56 -9.29
#